data_654277a8063432ecbcb681c3f53dbaf6
#
_entry.id   654277a8063432ecbcb681c3f53dbaf6
#
_cell.length_a   1.000
_cell.length_b   1.000
_cell.length_c   1.000
_cell.angle_alpha   90.00
_cell.angle_beta   90.00
_cell.angle_gamma   90.00
#
_symmetry.space_group_name_H-M   'P 1'
#
loop_
_entity.id
_entity.type
_entity.pdbx_description
1 polymer ?
#
loop_
_entity_poly.entity_id
_entity_poly.type
_entity_poly.pdbx_seq_one_letter_code
_entity_poly.pdbx_strand_id
1 'polypeptide(L)'
;MAAVKGADNRIAELVENILVQTPLKAAGFIVTIYGDVVEPRGGVVWIGNLIETCAAVGISETLVRTAVSRLVAAGQLLGEREGRRSYYRLSRAAGSEFASAARIIFGGSQEDSWQLVHLTGAKAEERMQALERTGYARLNPRLAIGPARRAPALAHALTLRADSPDAKSLAAFVKAYWNLAPHAAAYRTFLDQFGPVARLAQKRPLAPATALTIRLLLIHRFRSVLLHDPRLPTAALPEDWPGSEARRLFAALYRHLSPAADDHIARTFISGSGPLSAVTEDTEKRLSMLETQAA
;
A
#
# COMPACT_ATOMS: atom_id res chain seq x y z
N MET A 1 9.43 21.59 -28.58
CA MET A 1 8.88 20.26 -28.91
C MET A 1 9.88 19.12 -28.68
N ALA A 2 11.18 19.22 -29.05
CA ALA A 2 12.18 18.15 -28.83
C ALA A 2 12.42 17.83 -27.34
N ALA A 3 12.52 18.82 -26.46
CA ALA A 3 12.72 18.63 -25.02
C ALA A 3 11.51 17.97 -24.32
N VAL A 4 10.30 18.12 -24.84
CA VAL A 4 9.08 17.48 -24.32
C VAL A 4 9.08 15.99 -24.64
N LYS A 5 9.40 15.59 -25.87
CA LYS A 5 9.53 14.17 -26.26
C LYS A 5 10.64 13.44 -25.51
N GLY A 6 11.79 14.09 -25.28
CA GLY A 6 12.92 13.46 -24.60
C GLY A 6 12.68 13.10 -23.13
N ALA A 7 11.85 13.88 -22.43
CA ALA A 7 11.58 13.60 -21.03
C ALA A 7 10.36 12.66 -20.83
N ASP A 8 9.40 12.60 -21.77
CA ASP A 8 8.37 11.57 -21.78
C ASP A 8 9.00 10.20 -22.01
N ASN A 9 10.01 10.11 -22.90
CA ASN A 9 10.83 8.91 -23.06
C ASN A 9 11.55 8.54 -21.76
N ARG A 10 12.11 9.52 -21.03
CA ARG A 10 12.82 9.26 -19.77
C ARG A 10 11.89 8.73 -18.67
N ILE A 11 10.67 9.24 -18.58
CA ILE A 11 9.67 8.71 -17.64
C ILE A 11 9.27 7.28 -18.05
N ALA A 12 9.06 7.01 -19.34
CA ALA A 12 8.75 5.68 -19.84
C ALA A 12 9.86 4.68 -19.52
N GLU A 13 11.13 5.05 -19.73
CA GLU A 13 12.30 4.24 -19.36
C GLU A 13 12.34 3.92 -17.86
N LEU A 14 12.05 4.91 -16.99
CA LEU A 14 12.02 4.68 -15.54
C LEU A 14 10.89 3.74 -15.14
N VAL A 15 9.71 3.89 -15.73
CA VAL A 15 8.57 2.98 -15.51
C VAL A 15 8.92 1.56 -15.97
N GLU A 16 9.51 1.41 -17.14
CA GLU A 16 9.95 0.11 -17.67
C GLU A 16 10.97 -0.54 -16.73
N ASN A 17 11.98 0.21 -16.27
CA ASN A 17 12.97 -0.29 -15.32
C ASN A 17 12.32 -0.76 -13.99
N ILE A 18 11.32 -0.04 -13.47
CA ILE A 18 10.57 -0.47 -12.28
C ILE A 18 9.84 -1.79 -12.55
N LEU A 19 9.22 -1.95 -13.72
CA LEU A 19 8.48 -3.14 -14.10
C LEU A 19 9.39 -4.35 -14.31
N VAL A 20 10.58 -4.15 -14.92
CA VAL A 20 11.59 -5.21 -15.13
C VAL A 20 12.15 -5.70 -13.80
N GLN A 21 12.56 -4.78 -12.91
CA GLN A 21 13.13 -5.14 -11.61
C GLN A 21 12.15 -5.87 -10.71
N THR A 22 10.87 -5.55 -10.83
CA THR A 22 9.82 -6.07 -9.96
C THR A 22 8.54 -6.37 -10.75
N PRO A 23 8.46 -7.53 -11.43
CA PRO A 23 7.31 -7.92 -12.24
C PRO A 23 5.99 -7.90 -11.45
N LEU A 24 4.94 -7.40 -12.07
CA LEU A 24 3.62 -7.30 -11.46
C LEU A 24 2.84 -8.61 -11.60
N LYS A 25 2.13 -9.00 -10.55
CA LYS A 25 1.10 -10.04 -10.61
C LYS A 25 -0.26 -9.37 -10.84
N ALA A 26 -1.01 -9.81 -11.85
CA ALA A 26 -2.28 -9.20 -12.24
C ALA A 26 -3.25 -9.03 -11.06
N ALA A 27 -3.47 -10.06 -10.24
CA ALA A 27 -4.35 -9.98 -9.07
C ALA A 27 -3.88 -8.92 -8.06
N GLY A 28 -2.57 -8.86 -7.75
CA GLY A 28 -2.01 -7.88 -6.83
C GLY A 28 -2.12 -6.44 -7.34
N PHE A 29 -1.99 -6.23 -8.66
CA PHE A 29 -2.14 -4.91 -9.24
C PHE A 29 -3.61 -4.47 -9.33
N ILE A 30 -4.52 -5.38 -9.67
CA ILE A 30 -5.98 -5.15 -9.61
C ILE A 30 -6.39 -4.72 -8.19
N VAL A 31 -5.88 -5.41 -7.16
CA VAL A 31 -6.10 -5.02 -5.75
C VAL A 31 -5.62 -3.59 -5.49
N THR A 32 -4.51 -3.16 -6.11
CA THR A 32 -4.03 -1.77 -5.99
C THR A 32 -4.97 -0.79 -6.67
N ILE A 33 -5.46 -1.09 -7.87
CA ILE A 33 -6.44 -0.25 -8.59
C ILE A 33 -7.71 -0.09 -7.74
N TYR A 34 -8.23 -1.16 -7.14
CA TYR A 34 -9.36 -1.06 -6.23
C TYR A 34 -9.06 -0.15 -5.05
N GLY A 35 -7.97 -0.37 -4.35
CA GLY A 35 -7.62 0.39 -3.16
C GLY A 35 -7.39 1.88 -3.40
N ASP A 36 -6.83 2.26 -4.54
CA ASP A 36 -6.51 3.66 -4.86
C ASP A 36 -7.61 4.39 -5.63
N VAL A 37 -8.18 3.72 -6.64
CA VAL A 37 -9.09 4.36 -7.59
C VAL A 37 -10.54 4.10 -7.25
N VAL A 38 -10.91 2.84 -7.04
CA VAL A 38 -12.30 2.38 -7.05
C VAL A 38 -12.98 2.59 -5.69
N GLU A 39 -12.38 2.10 -4.61
CA GLU A 39 -12.96 2.17 -3.26
C GLU A 39 -13.28 3.61 -2.82
N PRO A 40 -12.37 4.59 -2.97
CA PRO A 40 -12.68 5.96 -2.56
C PRO A 40 -13.73 6.64 -3.46
N ARG A 41 -14.19 5.99 -4.54
CA ARG A 41 -15.12 6.54 -5.54
C ARG A 41 -16.38 5.69 -5.72
N GLY A 42 -16.86 5.07 -4.65
CA GLY A 42 -18.12 4.31 -4.66
C GLY A 42 -17.96 2.80 -4.86
N GLY A 43 -16.74 2.31 -5.00
CA GLY A 43 -16.43 0.88 -4.90
C GLY A 43 -16.77 0.02 -6.12
N VAL A 44 -17.31 0.57 -7.21
CA VAL A 44 -17.75 -0.17 -8.41
C VAL A 44 -16.98 0.29 -9.63
N VAL A 45 -16.53 -0.66 -10.46
CA VAL A 45 -15.80 -0.32 -11.71
C VAL A 45 -16.16 -1.30 -12.84
N TRP A 46 -16.19 -0.79 -14.07
CA TRP A 46 -16.28 -1.59 -15.29
C TRP A 46 -14.98 -2.36 -15.57
N ILE A 47 -15.09 -3.63 -15.96
CA ILE A 47 -13.91 -4.47 -16.24
C ILE A 47 -13.01 -3.89 -17.34
N GLY A 48 -13.56 -3.15 -18.30
CA GLY A 48 -12.77 -2.49 -19.34
C GLY A 48 -11.74 -1.54 -18.78
N ASN A 49 -12.08 -0.78 -17.73
CA ASN A 49 -11.13 0.11 -17.08
C ASN A 49 -9.99 -0.65 -16.37
N LEU A 50 -10.28 -1.82 -15.78
CA LEU A 50 -9.23 -2.67 -15.22
C LEU A 50 -8.28 -3.19 -16.31
N ILE A 51 -8.84 -3.59 -17.48
CA ILE A 51 -8.07 -4.09 -18.61
C ILE A 51 -7.16 -2.98 -19.16
N GLU A 52 -7.70 -1.79 -19.45
CA GLU A 52 -6.95 -0.65 -19.98
C GLU A 52 -5.83 -0.21 -19.02
N THR A 53 -6.14 -0.10 -17.72
CA THR A 53 -5.15 0.28 -16.71
C THR A 53 -4.05 -0.76 -16.54
N CYS A 54 -4.39 -2.04 -16.59
CA CYS A 54 -3.43 -3.14 -16.53
C CYS A 54 -2.57 -3.23 -17.79
N ALA A 55 -3.13 -2.93 -18.98
CA ALA A 55 -2.39 -2.90 -20.25
C ALA A 55 -1.27 -1.84 -20.23
N ALA A 56 -1.48 -0.69 -19.56
CA ALA A 56 -0.48 0.36 -19.41
C ALA A 56 0.80 -0.11 -18.67
N VAL A 57 0.74 -1.23 -17.96
CA VAL A 57 1.87 -1.84 -17.24
C VAL A 57 2.23 -3.24 -17.79
N GLY A 58 1.80 -3.56 -19.01
CA GLY A 58 2.16 -4.81 -19.70
C GLY A 58 1.37 -6.06 -19.26
N ILE A 59 0.29 -5.92 -18.50
CA ILE A 59 -0.58 -7.04 -18.11
C ILE A 59 -1.66 -7.22 -19.17
N SER A 60 -1.70 -8.39 -19.83
CA SER A 60 -2.65 -8.69 -20.91
C SER A 60 -4.10 -8.83 -20.41
N GLU A 61 -5.07 -8.56 -21.29
CA GLU A 61 -6.50 -8.73 -21.01
C GLU A 61 -6.82 -10.14 -20.49
N THR A 62 -6.24 -11.19 -21.07
CA THR A 62 -6.45 -12.58 -20.64
C THR A 62 -6.04 -12.77 -19.18
N LEU A 63 -4.89 -12.20 -18.77
CA LEU A 63 -4.42 -12.27 -17.39
C LEU A 63 -5.34 -11.49 -16.45
N VAL A 64 -5.86 -10.32 -16.87
CA VAL A 64 -6.83 -9.54 -16.07
C VAL A 64 -8.11 -10.32 -15.87
N ARG A 65 -8.71 -10.87 -16.94
CA ARG A 65 -9.95 -11.66 -16.84
C ARG A 65 -9.77 -12.89 -15.95
N THR A 66 -8.65 -13.59 -16.09
CA THR A 66 -8.32 -14.74 -15.24
C THR A 66 -8.15 -14.33 -13.77
N ALA A 67 -7.48 -13.21 -13.51
CA ALA A 67 -7.30 -12.70 -12.15
C ALA A 67 -8.63 -12.29 -11.52
N VAL A 68 -9.48 -11.55 -12.25
CA VAL A 68 -10.83 -11.17 -11.78
C VAL A 68 -11.67 -12.41 -11.47
N SER A 69 -11.69 -13.41 -12.36
CA SER A 69 -12.42 -14.67 -12.12
C SER A 69 -11.96 -15.37 -10.84
N ARG A 70 -10.63 -15.42 -10.59
CA ARG A 70 -10.08 -16.00 -9.36
C ARG A 70 -10.45 -15.20 -8.11
N LEU A 71 -10.44 -13.87 -8.19
CA LEU A 71 -10.85 -13.00 -7.09
C LEU A 71 -12.34 -13.14 -6.77
N VAL A 72 -13.20 -13.37 -7.78
CA VAL A 72 -14.62 -13.68 -7.59
C VAL A 72 -14.77 -15.04 -6.95
N ALA A 73 -14.09 -16.08 -7.46
CA ALA A 73 -14.13 -17.43 -6.89
C ALA A 73 -13.64 -17.48 -5.42
N ALA A 74 -12.68 -16.61 -5.08
CA ALA A 74 -12.19 -16.46 -3.69
C ALA A 74 -13.11 -15.59 -2.80
N GLY A 75 -14.25 -15.11 -3.31
CA GLY A 75 -15.17 -14.26 -2.57
C GLY A 75 -14.64 -12.86 -2.24
N GLN A 76 -13.59 -12.41 -2.92
CA GLN A 76 -13.02 -11.08 -2.74
C GLN A 76 -13.73 -10.03 -3.61
N LEU A 77 -14.15 -10.40 -4.82
CA LEU A 77 -14.95 -9.57 -5.71
C LEU A 77 -16.35 -10.13 -5.92
N LEU A 78 -17.28 -9.22 -6.12
CA LEU A 78 -18.64 -9.51 -6.58
C LEU A 78 -18.82 -8.89 -7.95
N GLY A 79 -19.32 -9.68 -8.92
CA GLY A 79 -19.60 -9.23 -10.27
C GLY A 79 -21.09 -8.99 -10.49
N GLU A 80 -21.41 -7.95 -11.24
CA GLU A 80 -22.76 -7.62 -11.70
C GLU A 80 -22.70 -7.31 -13.20
N ARG A 81 -23.70 -7.80 -13.95
CA ARG A 81 -23.78 -7.57 -15.39
C ARG A 81 -24.92 -6.61 -15.69
N GLU A 82 -24.61 -5.55 -16.41
CA GLU A 82 -25.57 -4.59 -16.90
C GLU A 82 -25.42 -4.46 -18.44
N GLY A 83 -26.39 -5.00 -19.16
CA GLY A 83 -26.35 -5.10 -20.61
C GLY A 83 -25.15 -5.89 -21.14
N ARG A 84 -24.29 -5.21 -21.90
CA ARG A 84 -23.04 -5.79 -22.45
C ARG A 84 -21.82 -5.59 -21.55
N ARG A 85 -21.96 -4.87 -20.44
CA ARG A 85 -20.86 -4.51 -19.53
C ARG A 85 -20.92 -5.34 -18.26
N SER A 86 -19.75 -5.70 -17.73
CA SER A 86 -19.62 -6.34 -16.42
C SER A 86 -18.91 -5.38 -15.48
N TYR A 87 -19.51 -5.17 -14.33
CA TYR A 87 -19.02 -4.33 -13.25
C TYR A 87 -18.63 -5.19 -12.07
N TYR A 88 -17.64 -4.75 -11.32
CA TYR A 88 -17.14 -5.50 -10.17
C TYR A 88 -16.93 -4.58 -8.98
N ARG A 89 -17.19 -5.11 -7.79
CA ARG A 89 -16.97 -4.44 -6.51
C ARG A 89 -16.33 -5.38 -5.49
N LEU A 90 -15.69 -4.83 -4.46
CA LEU A 90 -15.22 -5.65 -3.35
C LEU A 90 -16.40 -6.27 -2.58
N SER A 91 -16.19 -7.48 -2.06
CA SER A 91 -17.09 -8.02 -1.03
C SER A 91 -16.94 -7.21 0.27
N ARG A 92 -17.92 -7.29 1.17
CA ARG A 92 -17.88 -6.57 2.46
C ARG A 92 -16.61 -6.93 3.28
N ALA A 93 -16.24 -8.21 3.30
CA ALA A 93 -15.04 -8.67 3.99
C ALA A 93 -13.77 -8.07 3.39
N ALA A 94 -13.61 -8.14 2.07
CA ALA A 94 -12.49 -7.54 1.38
C ALA A 94 -12.43 -6.01 1.58
N GLY A 95 -13.57 -5.30 1.51
CA GLY A 95 -13.63 -3.85 1.77
C GLY A 95 -13.11 -3.47 3.16
N SER A 96 -13.41 -4.27 4.20
CA SER A 96 -12.86 -4.05 5.55
C SER A 96 -11.34 -4.20 5.60
N GLU A 97 -10.77 -5.19 4.90
CA GLU A 97 -9.33 -5.38 4.79
C GLU A 97 -8.66 -4.21 4.06
N PHE A 98 -9.28 -3.73 2.97
CA PHE A 98 -8.83 -2.57 2.20
C PHE A 98 -8.84 -1.29 3.04
N ALA A 99 -9.90 -1.04 3.80
CA ALA A 99 -9.98 0.10 4.70
C ALA A 99 -8.88 0.06 5.77
N SER A 100 -8.55 -1.14 6.26
CA SER A 100 -7.45 -1.33 7.22
C SER A 100 -6.08 -1.08 6.57
N ALA A 101 -5.86 -1.57 5.36
CA ALA A 101 -4.64 -1.32 4.60
C ALA A 101 -4.49 0.18 4.24
N ALA A 102 -5.57 0.86 3.85
CA ALA A 102 -5.57 2.28 3.54
C ALA A 102 -5.15 3.13 4.76
N ARG A 103 -5.66 2.80 5.96
CA ARG A 103 -5.23 3.46 7.20
C ARG A 103 -3.74 3.32 7.47
N ILE A 104 -3.14 2.20 7.08
CA ILE A 104 -1.69 1.97 7.22
C ILE A 104 -0.90 2.78 6.19
N ILE A 105 -1.36 2.79 4.94
CA ILE A 105 -0.67 3.43 3.82
C ILE A 105 -0.74 4.96 3.94
N PHE A 106 -1.92 5.50 4.18
CA PHE A 106 -2.18 6.95 4.20
C PHE A 106 -2.14 7.54 5.61
N GLY A 107 -2.38 6.74 6.66
CA GLY A 107 -2.35 7.23 8.04
C GLY A 107 -0.96 7.63 8.49
N GLY A 108 -0.92 8.73 9.26
CA GLY A 108 0.30 9.25 9.89
C GLY A 108 0.70 8.47 11.15
N SER A 109 1.45 9.12 11.94
CA SER A 109 2.12 8.77 13.20
C SER A 109 2.01 7.34 13.73
N GLN A 110 3.14 6.87 14.10
CA GLN A 110 3.34 5.68 14.90
C GLN A 110 3.06 6.04 16.37
N GLU A 111 2.16 5.32 17.04
CA GLU A 111 2.21 5.27 18.50
C GLU A 111 3.55 4.66 18.90
N ASP A 112 4.37 5.37 19.64
CA ASP A 112 5.69 4.91 20.09
C ASP A 112 5.57 4.02 21.34
N SER A 113 4.58 3.13 21.38
CA SER A 113 4.36 2.23 22.49
C SER A 113 4.46 0.77 22.09
N TRP A 114 4.97 -0.02 23.03
CA TRP A 114 5.07 -1.47 22.90
C TRP A 114 3.87 -2.16 23.54
N GLN A 115 3.60 -3.38 23.10
CA GLN A 115 2.62 -4.22 23.68
C GLN A 115 3.21 -5.61 23.96
N LEU A 116 3.08 -6.05 25.21
CA LEU A 116 3.34 -7.42 25.63
C LEU A 116 2.02 -8.19 25.60
N VAL A 117 2.03 -9.36 24.97
CA VAL A 117 0.86 -10.24 24.87
C VAL A 117 1.20 -11.57 25.50
N HIS A 118 0.59 -11.90 26.64
CA HIS A 118 0.69 -13.19 27.27
C HIS A 118 -0.51 -14.06 26.88
N LEU A 119 -0.23 -15.19 26.25
CA LEU A 119 -1.23 -16.12 25.73
C LEU A 119 -1.59 -17.18 26.75
N THR A 120 -2.89 -17.44 26.93
CA THR A 120 -3.44 -18.46 27.81
C THR A 120 -4.27 -19.48 27.04
N GLY A 121 -4.49 -20.67 27.64
CA GLY A 121 -5.31 -21.73 27.05
C GLY A 121 -4.62 -22.61 26.01
N ALA A 122 -5.36 -23.60 25.50
CA ALA A 122 -4.82 -24.70 24.67
C ALA A 122 -4.34 -24.28 23.27
N LYS A 123 -4.84 -23.15 22.71
CA LYS A 123 -4.49 -22.63 21.36
C LYS A 123 -3.40 -21.56 21.39
N ALA A 124 -2.53 -21.56 22.42
CA ALA A 124 -1.50 -20.54 22.57
C ALA A 124 -0.53 -20.50 21.36
N GLU A 125 -0.11 -21.66 20.85
CA GLU A 125 0.83 -21.76 19.72
C GLU A 125 0.23 -21.20 18.40
N GLU A 126 -1.02 -21.54 18.09
CA GLU A 126 -1.72 -21.02 16.90
C GLU A 126 -1.81 -19.48 16.96
N ARG A 127 -2.11 -18.93 18.13
CA ARG A 127 -2.18 -17.48 18.35
C ARG A 127 -0.80 -16.82 18.31
N MET A 128 0.23 -17.50 18.83
CA MET A 128 1.61 -17.03 18.74
C MET A 128 2.04 -16.86 17.28
N GLN A 129 1.78 -17.86 16.44
CA GLN A 129 2.06 -17.77 15.00
C GLN A 129 1.26 -16.66 14.32
N ALA A 130 0.04 -16.38 14.76
CA ALA A 130 -0.74 -15.25 14.26
C ALA A 130 -0.11 -13.90 14.65
N LEU A 131 0.40 -13.76 15.87
CA LEU A 131 1.14 -12.59 16.32
C LEU A 131 2.43 -12.40 15.54
N GLU A 132 3.23 -13.45 15.35
CA GLU A 132 4.48 -13.40 14.55
C GLU A 132 4.21 -12.91 13.12
N ARG A 133 3.14 -13.39 12.48
CA ARG A 133 2.71 -12.91 11.13
C ARG A 133 2.34 -11.43 11.11
N THR A 134 1.98 -10.85 12.23
CA THR A 134 1.69 -9.42 12.35
C THR A 134 2.86 -8.56 12.83
N GLY A 135 4.07 -9.16 12.93
CA GLY A 135 5.30 -8.44 13.28
C GLY A 135 5.65 -8.44 14.76
N TYR A 136 4.96 -9.27 15.58
CA TYR A 136 5.38 -9.50 16.97
C TYR A 136 6.57 -10.44 17.03
N ALA A 137 7.45 -10.20 17.99
CA ALA A 137 8.51 -11.14 18.32
C ALA A 137 8.08 -12.05 19.47
N ARG A 138 8.40 -13.33 19.34
CA ARG A 138 8.22 -14.33 20.40
C ARG A 138 9.34 -14.21 21.41
N LEU A 139 9.03 -13.91 22.66
CA LEU A 139 9.99 -13.90 23.77
C LEU A 139 10.09 -15.29 24.44
N ASN A 140 8.97 -15.99 24.54
CA ASN A 140 8.89 -17.37 24.99
C ASN A 140 7.61 -18.05 24.46
N PRO A 141 7.33 -19.34 24.71
CA PRO A 141 6.16 -20.03 24.15
C PRO A 141 4.79 -19.37 24.42
N ARG A 142 4.69 -18.48 25.40
CA ARG A 142 3.44 -17.82 25.77
C ARG A 142 3.51 -16.29 25.80
N LEU A 143 4.66 -15.69 25.55
CA LEU A 143 4.85 -14.25 25.63
C LEU A 143 5.40 -13.70 24.30
N ALA A 144 4.71 -12.75 23.73
CA ALA A 144 5.14 -12.00 22.57
C ALA A 144 5.20 -10.51 22.87
N ILE A 145 6.05 -9.77 22.12
CA ILE A 145 6.14 -8.31 22.16
C ILE A 145 6.05 -7.74 20.76
N GLY A 146 5.42 -6.61 20.60
CA GLY A 146 5.33 -5.90 19.31
C GLY A 146 4.78 -4.50 19.47
N PRO A 147 4.64 -3.76 18.37
CA PRO A 147 4.06 -2.40 18.40
C PRO A 147 2.58 -2.46 18.78
N ALA A 148 2.15 -1.60 19.71
CA ALA A 148 0.81 -1.61 20.30
C ALA A 148 -0.35 -1.55 19.30
N ARG A 149 -0.12 -0.91 18.14
CA ARG A 149 -1.12 -0.76 17.07
C ARG A 149 -1.51 -2.01 16.32
N ARG A 150 -0.70 -3.06 16.41
CA ARG A 150 -0.90 -4.29 15.64
C ARG A 150 -1.58 -5.41 16.40
N ALA A 151 -1.89 -5.20 17.67
CA ALA A 151 -2.53 -6.26 18.44
C ALA A 151 -3.86 -6.66 17.80
N PRO A 152 -3.99 -7.86 17.29
CA PRO A 152 -5.30 -8.41 17.00
C PRO A 152 -6.07 -8.50 18.31
N ALA A 153 -7.38 -8.30 18.28
CA ALA A 153 -8.24 -8.62 19.40
C ALA A 153 -8.16 -10.12 19.66
N LEU A 154 -7.32 -10.55 20.61
CA LEU A 154 -7.11 -11.94 20.95
C LEU A 154 -7.94 -12.32 22.17
N ALA A 155 -8.90 -13.23 21.99
CA ALA A 155 -9.54 -13.90 23.11
C ALA A 155 -8.50 -14.72 23.87
N HIS A 156 -8.60 -14.78 25.19
CA HIS A 156 -7.68 -15.51 26.07
C HIS A 156 -6.22 -15.05 26.01
N ALA A 157 -6.01 -13.74 25.96
CA ALA A 157 -4.72 -13.09 26.06
C ALA A 157 -4.76 -11.95 27.07
N LEU A 158 -3.73 -11.85 27.90
CA LEU A 158 -3.46 -10.67 28.70
C LEU A 158 -2.57 -9.74 27.88
N THR A 159 -3.00 -8.52 27.69
CA THR A 159 -2.28 -7.50 26.94
C THR A 159 -1.82 -6.39 27.88
N LEU A 160 -0.54 -6.09 27.89
CA LEU A 160 0.07 -5.04 28.68
C LEU A 160 0.75 -4.03 27.73
N ARG A 161 0.67 -2.74 28.06
CA ARG A 161 1.51 -1.70 27.42
C ARG A 161 2.86 -1.64 28.11
N ALA A 162 3.91 -1.38 27.35
CA ALA A 162 5.25 -1.23 27.85
C ALA A 162 5.96 -0.09 27.15
N ASP A 163 6.80 0.62 27.87
CA ASP A 163 7.64 1.69 27.39
C ASP A 163 9.11 1.39 27.74
N SER A 164 10.04 1.86 26.94
CA SER A 164 11.46 1.76 27.23
C SER A 164 12.11 3.13 27.18
N PRO A 165 12.61 3.66 28.29
CA PRO A 165 13.32 4.93 28.33
C PRO A 165 14.78 4.84 27.83
N ASP A 166 15.36 3.62 27.74
CA ASP A 166 16.75 3.40 27.32
C ASP A 166 16.84 2.99 25.85
N ALA A 167 17.22 3.94 25.01
CA ALA A 167 17.37 3.74 23.57
C ALA A 167 18.47 2.70 23.21
N LYS A 168 19.55 2.60 23.97
CA LYS A 168 20.66 1.65 23.70
C LYS A 168 20.20 0.21 23.94
N SER A 169 19.62 -0.03 25.10
CA SER A 169 19.07 -1.37 25.43
C SER A 169 17.95 -1.75 24.48
N LEU A 170 17.12 -0.77 24.05
CA LEU A 170 16.06 -1.00 23.08
C LEU A 170 16.62 -1.40 21.71
N ALA A 171 17.65 -0.73 21.19
CA ALA A 171 18.28 -1.07 19.93
C ALA A 171 18.92 -2.48 19.96
N ALA A 172 19.59 -2.85 21.06
CA ALA A 172 20.15 -4.19 21.25
C ALA A 172 19.04 -5.26 21.28
N PHE A 173 17.94 -4.98 21.98
CA PHE A 173 16.78 -5.85 22.05
C PHE A 173 16.14 -6.04 20.67
N VAL A 174 15.91 -4.96 19.91
CA VAL A 174 15.35 -5.05 18.55
C VAL A 174 16.23 -5.90 17.64
N LYS A 175 17.55 -5.70 17.68
CA LYS A 175 18.51 -6.48 16.89
C LYS A 175 18.47 -7.98 17.23
N ALA A 176 18.15 -8.34 18.48
CA ALA A 176 18.07 -9.74 18.91
C ALA A 176 16.79 -10.44 18.42
N TYR A 177 15.70 -9.70 18.25
CA TYR A 177 14.38 -10.29 17.99
C TYR A 177 13.81 -10.00 16.61
N TRP A 178 14.30 -9.01 15.89
CA TRP A 178 13.84 -8.69 14.52
C TRP A 178 14.99 -8.61 13.53
N ASN A 179 14.81 -9.24 12.39
CA ASN A 179 15.69 -9.04 11.24
C ASN A 179 15.18 -7.86 10.41
N LEU A 180 15.68 -6.65 10.66
CA LEU A 180 15.27 -5.44 9.95
C LEU A 180 15.97 -5.25 8.60
N ALA A 181 17.08 -5.95 8.32
CA ALA A 181 17.87 -5.77 7.11
C ALA A 181 17.09 -5.95 5.80
N PRO A 182 16.24 -6.99 5.63
CA PRO A 182 15.42 -7.14 4.42
C PRO A 182 14.44 -5.98 4.22
N HIS A 183 13.85 -5.45 5.30
CA HIS A 183 12.92 -4.33 5.23
C HIS A 183 13.64 -3.03 4.85
N ALA A 184 14.81 -2.77 5.43
CA ALA A 184 15.66 -1.63 5.04
C ALA A 184 16.05 -1.71 3.57
N ALA A 185 16.47 -2.89 3.09
CA ALA A 185 16.80 -3.09 1.67
C ALA A 185 15.59 -2.82 0.75
N ALA A 186 14.40 -3.29 1.12
CA ALA A 186 13.18 -3.04 0.35
C ALA A 186 12.82 -1.55 0.27
N TYR A 187 12.99 -0.79 1.37
CA TYR A 187 12.80 0.66 1.35
C TYR A 187 13.86 1.38 0.50
N ARG A 188 15.12 0.97 0.55
CA ARG A 188 16.17 1.53 -0.33
C ARG A 188 15.85 1.28 -1.79
N THR A 189 15.46 0.06 -2.16
CA THR A 189 14.99 -0.25 -3.52
C THR A 189 13.83 0.65 -3.94
N PHE A 190 12.85 0.90 -3.07
CA PHE A 190 11.75 1.82 -3.35
C PHE A 190 12.27 3.26 -3.60
N LEU A 191 13.20 3.75 -2.78
CA LEU A 191 13.79 5.08 -2.93
C LEU A 191 14.57 5.20 -4.25
N ASP A 192 15.34 4.19 -4.61
CA ASP A 192 16.11 4.13 -5.87
C ASP A 192 15.20 4.13 -7.10
N GLN A 193 14.07 3.44 -7.03
CA GLN A 193 13.08 3.38 -8.09
C GLN A 193 12.33 4.70 -8.29
N PHE A 194 11.83 5.29 -7.21
CA PHE A 194 10.91 6.43 -7.28
C PHE A 194 11.56 7.79 -7.06
N GLY A 195 12.77 7.87 -6.51
CA GLY A 195 13.51 9.13 -6.38
C GLY A 195 13.78 9.82 -7.72
N PRO A 196 14.28 9.13 -8.76
CA PRO A 196 14.42 9.71 -10.10
C PRO A 196 13.07 10.15 -10.71
N VAL A 197 12.00 9.37 -10.52
CA VAL A 197 10.65 9.72 -10.99
C VAL A 197 10.16 11.01 -10.34
N ALA A 198 10.31 11.16 -9.03
CA ALA A 198 9.91 12.35 -8.29
C ALA A 198 10.64 13.60 -8.79
N ARG A 199 11.97 13.51 -9.00
CA ARG A 199 12.76 14.63 -9.53
C ARG A 199 12.34 15.06 -10.93
N LEU A 200 11.91 14.13 -11.79
CA LEU A 200 11.42 14.46 -13.13
C LEU A 200 10.01 15.02 -13.09
N ALA A 201 9.12 14.44 -12.30
CA ALA A 201 7.74 14.89 -12.16
C ALA A 201 7.64 16.33 -11.63
N GLN A 202 8.51 16.72 -10.70
CA GLN A 202 8.57 18.09 -10.17
C GLN A 202 8.97 19.15 -11.21
N LYS A 203 9.69 18.76 -12.26
CA LYS A 203 10.18 19.71 -13.28
C LYS A 203 9.12 20.09 -14.30
N ARG A 204 8.06 19.30 -14.45
CA ARG A 204 7.01 19.52 -15.42
C ARG A 204 5.77 18.67 -15.18
N PRO A 205 4.59 19.11 -15.62
CA PRO A 205 3.37 18.32 -15.59
C PRO A 205 3.51 17.03 -16.42
N LEU A 206 2.97 15.94 -15.90
CA LEU A 206 2.87 14.67 -16.61
C LEU A 206 1.51 14.55 -17.32
N ALA A 207 1.47 13.78 -18.41
CA ALA A 207 0.21 13.41 -19.04
C ALA A 207 -0.69 12.68 -18.03
N PRO A 208 -2.01 12.95 -18.00
CA PRO A 208 -2.93 12.39 -17.02
C PRO A 208 -2.88 10.86 -16.88
N ALA A 209 -2.83 10.14 -18.01
CA ALA A 209 -2.70 8.68 -18.01
C ALA A 209 -1.38 8.20 -17.41
N THR A 210 -0.27 8.90 -17.72
CA THR A 210 1.06 8.60 -17.17
C THR A 210 1.10 8.86 -15.66
N ALA A 211 0.49 9.96 -15.20
CA ALA A 211 0.38 10.28 -13.77
C ALA A 211 -0.37 9.18 -13.01
N LEU A 212 -1.47 8.67 -13.55
CA LEU A 212 -2.21 7.55 -12.95
C LEU A 212 -1.37 6.28 -12.90
N THR A 213 -0.69 5.93 -14.01
CA THR A 213 0.17 4.73 -14.07
C THR A 213 1.27 4.79 -13.01
N ILE A 214 1.97 5.92 -12.90
CA ILE A 214 3.03 6.11 -11.90
C ILE A 214 2.45 6.07 -10.48
N ARG A 215 1.31 6.70 -10.22
CA ARG A 215 0.67 6.69 -8.90
C ARG A 215 0.28 5.27 -8.48
N LEU A 216 -0.26 4.47 -9.38
CA LEU A 216 -0.60 3.07 -9.11
C LEU A 216 0.65 2.22 -8.84
N LEU A 217 1.72 2.40 -9.59
CA LEU A 217 3.00 1.72 -9.33
C LEU A 217 3.60 2.14 -7.98
N LEU A 218 3.58 3.44 -7.67
CA LEU A 218 4.05 4.00 -6.41
C LEU A 218 3.34 3.35 -5.22
N ILE A 219 2.01 3.33 -5.23
CA ILE A 219 1.21 2.68 -4.17
C ILE A 219 1.48 1.18 -4.13
N HIS A 220 1.51 0.52 -5.28
CA HIS A 220 1.72 -0.92 -5.34
C HIS A 220 3.04 -1.32 -4.67
N ARG A 221 4.10 -0.58 -4.94
CA ARG A 221 5.43 -0.81 -4.36
C ARG A 221 5.48 -0.45 -2.89
N PHE A 222 5.03 0.76 -2.55
CA PHE A 222 5.02 1.21 -1.17
C PHE A 222 4.20 0.30 -0.26
N ARG A 223 3.01 -0.11 -0.70
CA ARG A 223 2.17 -1.06 0.01
C ARG A 223 2.87 -2.40 0.24
N SER A 224 3.54 -2.92 -0.79
CA SER A 224 4.28 -4.19 -0.69
C SER A 224 5.37 -4.14 0.38
N VAL A 225 6.10 -3.03 0.48
CA VAL A 225 7.14 -2.85 1.51
C VAL A 225 6.50 -2.61 2.88
N LEU A 226 5.57 -1.68 2.99
CA LEU A 226 5.00 -1.22 4.25
C LEU A 226 4.17 -2.29 4.98
N LEU A 227 3.45 -3.14 4.26
CA LEU A 227 2.62 -4.17 4.90
C LEU A 227 3.45 -5.34 5.47
N HIS A 228 4.67 -5.53 5.00
CA HIS A 228 5.60 -6.52 5.55
C HIS A 228 6.48 -5.95 6.67
N ASP A 229 6.66 -4.64 6.74
CA ASP A 229 7.41 -3.97 7.80
C ASP A 229 6.78 -4.25 9.18
N PRO A 230 7.55 -4.68 10.19
CA PRO A 230 7.04 -4.83 11.56
C PRO A 230 6.54 -3.53 12.16
N ARG A 231 6.93 -2.37 11.59
CA ARG A 231 6.51 -1.01 12.00
C ARG A 231 6.77 -0.75 13.48
N LEU A 232 7.98 -1.05 13.91
CA LEU A 232 8.43 -0.82 15.26
C LEU A 232 8.37 0.66 15.63
N PRO A 233 8.25 1.02 16.91
CA PRO A 233 8.37 2.38 17.39
C PRO A 233 9.64 3.08 16.85
N THR A 234 9.55 4.37 16.55
CA THR A 234 10.65 5.12 15.93
C THR A 234 11.95 5.06 16.75
N ALA A 235 11.82 5.16 18.07
CA ALA A 235 12.95 5.07 19.00
C ALA A 235 13.67 3.70 18.96
N ALA A 236 13.06 2.68 18.39
CA ALA A 236 13.60 1.33 18.28
C ALA A 236 14.29 1.05 16.93
N LEU A 237 14.17 1.97 15.98
CA LEU A 237 14.72 1.81 14.64
C LEU A 237 16.16 2.35 14.58
N PRO A 238 17.02 1.80 13.71
CA PRO A 238 18.34 2.37 13.44
C PRO A 238 18.24 3.83 12.99
N GLU A 239 19.27 4.64 13.30
CA GLU A 239 19.33 6.05 12.88
C GLU A 239 19.28 6.21 11.34
N ASP A 240 19.86 5.26 10.60
CA ASP A 240 19.87 5.22 9.13
C ASP A 240 18.63 4.50 8.54
N TRP A 241 17.54 4.38 9.31
CA TRP A 241 16.34 3.69 8.85
C TRP A 241 15.67 4.38 7.66
N PRO A 242 15.62 3.74 6.48
CA PRO A 242 15.14 4.40 5.24
C PRO A 242 13.62 4.53 5.16
N GLY A 243 12.87 3.93 6.07
CA GLY A 243 11.41 3.92 6.03
C GLY A 243 10.78 5.32 6.13
N SER A 244 11.39 6.22 6.93
CA SER A 244 10.92 7.60 7.07
C SER A 244 11.11 8.41 5.78
N GLU A 245 12.26 8.24 5.10
CA GLU A 245 12.53 8.88 3.81
C GLU A 245 11.59 8.32 2.72
N ALA A 246 11.41 7.00 2.68
CA ALA A 246 10.49 6.36 1.74
C ALA A 246 9.05 6.86 1.92
N ARG A 247 8.60 7.07 3.16
CA ARG A 247 7.27 7.61 3.46
C ARG A 247 7.14 9.05 3.00
N ARG A 248 8.13 9.90 3.24
CA ARG A 248 8.14 11.30 2.75
C ARG A 248 8.11 11.35 1.21
N LEU A 249 8.94 10.53 0.54
CA LEU A 249 8.92 10.43 -0.92
C LEU A 249 7.56 9.98 -1.43
N PHE A 250 6.97 8.94 -0.83
CA PHE A 250 5.64 8.46 -1.17
C PHE A 250 4.60 9.57 -1.05
N ALA A 251 4.53 10.25 0.09
CA ALA A 251 3.57 11.30 0.35
C ALA A 251 3.70 12.47 -0.65
N ALA A 252 4.91 12.95 -0.87
CA ALA A 252 5.18 14.06 -1.78
C ALA A 252 4.82 13.70 -3.24
N LEU A 253 5.27 12.53 -3.72
CA LEU A 253 5.02 12.12 -5.10
C LEU A 253 3.54 11.75 -5.33
N TYR A 254 2.89 11.08 -4.38
CA TYR A 254 1.46 10.78 -4.47
C TYR A 254 0.62 12.04 -4.60
N ARG A 255 0.84 13.04 -3.73
CA ARG A 255 0.15 14.33 -3.78
C ARG A 255 0.40 15.07 -5.08
N HIS A 256 1.65 15.07 -5.57
CA HIS A 256 2.00 15.72 -6.82
C HIS A 256 1.30 15.11 -8.04
N LEU A 257 1.13 13.77 -8.06
CA LEU A 257 0.50 13.05 -9.17
C LEU A 257 -1.04 13.11 -9.13
N SER A 258 -1.63 13.31 -7.96
CA SER A 258 -3.08 13.17 -7.74
C SER A 258 -3.93 14.06 -8.64
N PRO A 259 -3.68 15.36 -8.84
CA PRO A 259 -4.56 16.19 -9.67
C PRO A 259 -4.69 15.66 -11.11
N ALA A 260 -3.57 15.31 -11.75
CA ALA A 260 -3.58 14.81 -13.12
C ALA A 260 -4.16 13.39 -13.22
N ALA A 261 -3.85 12.52 -12.25
CA ALA A 261 -4.38 11.17 -12.19
C ALA A 261 -5.89 11.15 -11.94
N ASP A 262 -6.40 12.01 -11.06
CA ASP A 262 -7.82 12.10 -10.73
C ASP A 262 -8.64 12.67 -11.89
N ASP A 263 -8.07 13.63 -12.63
CA ASP A 263 -8.65 14.13 -13.89
C ASP A 263 -8.76 13.01 -14.95
N HIS A 264 -7.73 12.15 -15.08
CA HIS A 264 -7.82 10.98 -15.97
C HIS A 264 -8.91 10.00 -15.52
N ILE A 265 -8.99 9.71 -14.23
CA ILE A 265 -10.02 8.81 -13.68
C ILE A 265 -11.41 9.32 -14.00
N ALA A 266 -11.68 10.60 -13.76
CA ALA A 266 -12.99 11.19 -14.02
C ALA A 266 -13.43 11.14 -15.50
N ARG A 267 -12.45 11.21 -16.41
CA ARG A 267 -12.74 11.15 -17.86
C ARG A 267 -12.89 9.73 -18.39
N THR A 268 -12.28 8.73 -17.78
CA THR A 268 -12.15 7.41 -18.41
C THR A 268 -12.77 6.28 -17.61
N PHE A 269 -12.83 6.38 -16.27
CA PHE A 269 -13.38 5.32 -15.44
C PHE A 269 -14.89 5.44 -15.28
N ILE A 270 -15.57 4.32 -15.38
CA ILE A 270 -17.02 4.25 -15.24
C ILE A 270 -17.45 3.17 -14.24
N SER A 271 -18.52 3.48 -13.52
CA SER A 271 -19.31 2.55 -12.72
C SER A 271 -20.67 2.29 -13.42
N GLY A 272 -21.53 1.46 -12.82
CA GLY A 272 -22.92 1.28 -13.28
C GLY A 272 -23.74 2.57 -13.23
N SER A 273 -23.39 3.52 -12.36
CA SER A 273 -24.08 4.82 -12.20
C SER A 273 -23.45 5.95 -13.02
N GLY A 274 -22.42 5.68 -13.83
CA GLY A 274 -21.76 6.69 -14.67
C GLY A 274 -20.26 6.87 -14.40
N PRO A 275 -19.66 7.98 -14.83
CA PRO A 275 -18.25 8.27 -14.59
C PRO A 275 -17.91 8.34 -13.10
N LEU A 276 -16.70 7.91 -12.74
CA LEU A 276 -16.19 8.09 -11.38
C LEU A 276 -15.84 9.57 -11.12
N SER A 277 -16.10 10.06 -9.92
CA SER A 277 -15.76 11.44 -9.54
C SER A 277 -14.25 11.65 -9.48
N ALA A 278 -13.76 12.81 -9.91
CA ALA A 278 -12.36 13.19 -9.73
C ALA A 278 -12.02 13.27 -8.23
N VAL A 279 -12.86 13.97 -7.47
CA VAL A 279 -12.68 14.25 -6.05
C VAL A 279 -13.86 13.69 -5.26
N THR A 280 -13.57 13.09 -4.12
CA THR A 280 -14.54 12.61 -3.12
C THR A 280 -14.01 12.92 -1.73
N GLU A 281 -14.85 12.88 -0.72
CA GLU A 281 -14.45 13.06 0.68
C GLU A 281 -13.30 12.12 1.08
N ASP A 282 -13.35 10.86 0.64
CA ASP A 282 -12.30 9.87 0.90
C ASP A 282 -10.97 10.21 0.23
N THR A 283 -10.99 10.76 -0.99
CA THR A 283 -9.76 11.19 -1.68
C THR A 283 -9.14 12.41 -1.01
N GLU A 284 -9.95 13.39 -0.61
CA GLU A 284 -9.50 14.58 0.13
C GLU A 284 -8.91 14.20 1.49
N LYS A 285 -9.57 13.31 2.22
CA LYS A 285 -9.08 12.80 3.49
C LYS A 285 -7.72 12.12 3.36
N ARG A 286 -7.50 11.32 2.31
CA ARG A 286 -6.19 10.70 2.03
C ARG A 286 -5.11 11.74 1.79
N LEU A 287 -5.38 12.75 0.98
CA LEU A 287 -4.43 13.83 0.70
C LEU A 287 -4.09 14.62 1.95
N SER A 288 -5.08 14.97 2.75
CA SER A 288 -4.91 15.66 4.04
C SER A 288 -4.04 14.83 5.03
N MET A 289 -4.27 13.52 5.12
CA MET A 289 -3.43 12.64 5.93
C MET A 289 -1.97 12.62 5.49
N LEU A 290 -1.69 12.77 4.19
CA LEU A 290 -0.33 12.80 3.65
C LEU A 290 0.35 14.17 3.82
N GLU A 291 -0.40 15.25 4.00
CA GLU A 291 0.16 16.58 4.28
C GLU A 291 0.93 16.63 5.60
N THR A 292 0.36 16.05 6.63
CA THR A 292 0.97 15.98 7.95
C THR A 292 2.24 15.11 8.00
N GLN A 293 2.52 14.34 6.95
CA GLN A 293 3.67 13.44 6.87
C GLN A 293 4.82 14.00 6.01
N ALA A 294 4.55 15.03 5.24
CA ALA A 294 5.52 15.69 4.36
C ALA A 294 6.26 16.86 5.06
N ALA A 295 5.71 17.35 6.16
CA ALA A 295 6.31 18.35 7.03
C ALA A 295 7.30 17.71 8.02
#